data_e80ada51ff9d7bfcfc774b482a6d6325
#
_entry.id   e80ada51ff9d7bfcfc774b482a6d6325
#
_cell.length_a   1.000
_cell.length_b   1.000
_cell.length_c   1.000
_cell.angle_alpha   90.00
_cell.angle_beta   90.00
_cell.angle_gamma   90.00
#
_symmetry.space_group_name_H-M   'P 1'
#
loop_
_entity.id
_entity.type
_entity.pdbx_description
1 polymer ?
#
loop_
_entity_poly.entity_id
_entity_poly.type
_entity_poly.pdbx_seq_one_letter_code
_entity_poly.pdbx_strand_id
1 'polypeptide(L)'
;MTTPHSSHPTSHGSWQAVIGLEIHAQLNAASKLFSGASTAYGAEPNTHASVIDVALPGTLPVPNRAALHKAIRFGLAVGAQIARQSVFARKNYFYPDLPKGYQISQYELPVVSAGRLAVRVEDGRTIDVEIQRAHLEEDAGKSVHDAFHAATAIDLNRSGTPLLEIVSAPVLHSPAEAVAYMRTVHTLVRWLDICDGNMQEGSFRCDANVSVRRAGETKLGTRAEIKNVNSFRFVEKAIEYEIERQIRALENGEAIVQETRLYDAAHHRTRSMRGKEDAHDYRYFPDPDLPPLSVSSADIAAIEAGMPELPAARRARYESALGLPEADAAQLCSDRATADYFEATLAALAAHGAEHASGAQGREGSGSNAKLAANWVLGELAAALNEATVHIEASHVSAAQLAQLLARVGDGTISGKIAKDVFAAIWAGEGDADTIIAARGLRQISDSGALAAAIDAILAEFPKQLADYRAGNDKLLQFFVGQAMKRTKGQANPQQLNALLRERLGPMAEG
;
A
#
# COMPACT_ATOMS: atom_id res chain seq x y z
N MET A 1 -17.52 4.06 25.47
CA MET A 1 -16.51 3.40 26.31
C MET A 1 -15.16 3.91 25.83
N THR A 2 -14.49 4.73 26.64
CA THR A 2 -13.16 5.29 26.32
C THR A 2 -12.14 4.15 26.32
N THR A 3 -11.57 3.85 25.15
CA THR A 3 -10.46 2.91 25.00
C THR A 3 -9.27 3.35 25.88
N PRO A 4 -8.57 2.45 26.56
CA PRO A 4 -7.38 2.82 27.31
C PRO A 4 -6.30 3.31 26.33
N HIS A 5 -5.99 4.60 26.40
CA HIS A 5 -4.85 5.17 25.69
C HIS A 5 -3.56 4.52 26.19
N SER A 6 -2.64 4.21 25.30
CA SER A 6 -1.31 3.72 25.67
C SER A 6 -0.64 4.73 26.61
N SER A 7 -0.43 4.35 27.86
CA SER A 7 0.32 5.16 28.83
C SER A 7 1.72 4.60 28.96
N HIS A 8 2.71 5.48 29.03
CA HIS A 8 4.10 5.13 29.33
C HIS A 8 4.30 5.21 30.86
N PRO A 9 4.31 4.08 31.58
CA PRO A 9 4.49 4.08 33.03
C PRO A 9 5.95 4.43 33.38
N THR A 10 6.16 5.30 34.33
CA THR A 10 7.47 5.67 34.86
C THR A 10 7.42 5.68 36.40
N SER A 11 8.58 5.88 37.06
CA SER A 11 8.66 6.02 38.51
C SER A 11 7.86 7.23 39.06
N HIS A 12 7.54 8.21 38.20
CA HIS A 12 6.86 9.46 38.58
C HIS A 12 5.43 9.55 38.04
N GLY A 13 4.82 8.43 37.63
CA GLY A 13 3.46 8.35 37.09
C GLY A 13 3.43 8.00 35.62
N SER A 14 2.22 8.03 35.04
CA SER A 14 2.01 7.68 33.62
C SER A 14 2.01 8.92 32.73
N TRP A 15 2.65 8.81 31.57
CA TRP A 15 2.66 9.81 30.52
C TRP A 15 1.84 9.34 29.32
N GLN A 16 1.27 10.28 28.60
CA GLN A 16 0.57 10.05 27.33
C GLN A 16 1.24 10.86 26.23
N ALA A 17 1.61 10.19 25.15
CA ALA A 17 2.05 10.87 23.95
C ALA A 17 0.86 11.51 23.22
N VAL A 18 1.10 12.65 22.57
CA VAL A 18 0.15 13.35 21.69
C VAL A 18 0.90 13.71 20.43
N ILE A 19 0.45 13.11 19.33
CA ILE A 19 1.15 13.16 18.04
C ILE A 19 0.19 13.65 16.96
N GLY A 20 0.66 14.58 16.13
CA GLY A 20 0.04 14.98 14.89
C GLY A 20 1.04 14.83 13.75
N LEU A 21 0.56 14.47 12.56
CA LEU A 21 1.39 14.34 11.38
C LEU A 21 1.03 15.38 10.32
N GLU A 22 2.05 15.90 9.66
CA GLU A 22 1.95 16.70 8.45
C GLU A 22 2.53 15.88 7.29
N ILE A 23 1.68 15.51 6.34
CA ILE A 23 2.07 14.67 5.20
C ILE A 23 2.02 15.53 3.94
N HIS A 24 3.13 15.56 3.22
CA HIS A 24 3.24 16.25 1.92
C HIS A 24 3.25 15.20 0.82
N ALA A 25 2.26 15.25 -0.05
CA ALA A 25 2.14 14.38 -1.22
C ALA A 25 2.31 15.22 -2.50
N GLN A 26 3.36 14.97 -3.28
CA GLN A 26 3.48 15.56 -4.61
C GLN A 26 2.40 14.97 -5.52
N LEU A 27 1.58 15.84 -6.08
CA LEU A 27 0.51 15.41 -6.97
C LEU A 27 1.09 15.09 -8.36
N ASN A 28 0.78 13.91 -8.88
CA ASN A 28 1.24 13.41 -10.17
C ASN A 28 0.54 14.09 -11.36
N ALA A 29 0.51 15.43 -11.37
CA ALA A 29 0.06 16.24 -12.50
C ALA A 29 1.20 16.40 -13.50
N ALA A 30 0.90 16.43 -14.80
CA ALA A 30 1.92 16.53 -15.86
C ALA A 30 2.65 17.90 -15.88
N SER A 31 2.04 18.92 -15.30
CA SER A 31 2.61 20.27 -15.18
C SER A 31 2.54 20.79 -13.76
N LYS A 32 3.33 21.79 -13.48
CA LYS A 32 3.43 22.42 -12.16
C LYS A 32 2.14 23.11 -11.71
N LEU A 33 2.08 23.52 -10.45
CA LEU A 33 0.86 24.08 -9.87
C LEU A 33 0.46 25.42 -10.51
N PHE A 34 1.44 26.23 -10.89
CA PHE A 34 1.19 27.58 -11.43
C PHE A 34 1.85 27.85 -12.77
N SER A 35 2.52 26.87 -13.35
CA SER A 35 3.20 26.98 -14.65
C SER A 35 3.00 25.74 -15.51
N GLY A 36 3.30 25.86 -16.80
CA GLY A 36 3.25 24.73 -17.75
C GLY A 36 4.50 23.86 -17.76
N ALA A 37 5.50 24.12 -16.91
CA ALA A 37 6.72 23.31 -16.86
C ALA A 37 6.41 21.88 -16.39
N SER A 38 7.19 20.92 -16.86
CA SER A 38 7.05 19.50 -16.53
C SER A 38 7.35 19.22 -15.06
N THR A 39 6.64 18.23 -14.48
CA THR A 39 6.89 17.69 -13.15
C THR A 39 7.67 16.36 -13.20
N ALA A 40 8.09 15.91 -14.39
CA ALA A 40 8.80 14.64 -14.54
C ALA A 40 10.12 14.66 -13.75
N TYR A 41 10.32 13.59 -12.97
CA TYR A 41 11.52 13.40 -12.17
C TYR A 41 12.72 12.95 -13.01
N GLY A 42 13.95 13.27 -12.56
CA GLY A 42 15.19 12.77 -13.14
C GLY A 42 15.72 13.52 -14.36
N ALA A 43 15.13 14.67 -14.71
CA ALA A 43 15.66 15.52 -15.77
C ALA A 43 16.93 16.27 -15.32
N GLU A 44 17.74 16.72 -16.30
CA GLU A 44 18.91 17.57 -16.03
C GLU A 44 18.52 18.82 -15.22
N PRO A 45 19.35 19.25 -14.27
CA PRO A 45 19.03 20.38 -13.40
C PRO A 45 18.59 21.63 -14.15
N ASN A 46 17.53 22.27 -13.65
CA ASN A 46 16.95 23.52 -14.18
C ASN A 46 16.35 23.43 -15.60
N THR A 47 16.17 22.23 -16.17
CA THR A 47 15.53 22.07 -17.50
C THR A 47 14.00 22.09 -17.42
N HIS A 48 13.42 21.81 -16.26
CA HIS A 48 11.98 21.87 -15.98
C HIS A 48 11.61 23.11 -15.16
N ALA A 49 12.30 24.23 -15.35
CA ALA A 49 12.01 25.49 -14.69
C ALA A 49 11.48 26.52 -15.70
N SER A 50 10.27 27.04 -15.47
CA SER A 50 9.68 28.10 -16.29
C SER A 50 10.05 29.48 -15.74
N VAL A 51 9.73 30.52 -16.52
CA VAL A 51 9.88 31.92 -16.10
C VAL A 51 9.12 32.28 -14.81
N ILE A 52 8.03 31.54 -14.51
CA ILE A 52 7.26 31.65 -13.27
C ILE A 52 8.04 31.01 -12.11
N ASP A 53 8.57 29.83 -12.33
CA ASP A 53 9.28 29.06 -11.30
C ASP A 53 10.59 29.74 -10.86
N VAL A 54 11.24 30.48 -11.78
CA VAL A 54 12.45 31.27 -11.50
C VAL A 54 12.14 32.72 -11.09
N ALA A 55 10.88 33.06 -10.90
CA ALA A 55 10.41 34.35 -10.42
C ALA A 55 10.82 35.57 -11.29
N LEU A 56 10.77 35.43 -12.61
CA LEU A 56 11.06 36.58 -13.48
C LEU A 56 10.01 37.67 -13.32
N PRO A 57 10.41 38.96 -13.33
CA PRO A 57 9.48 40.06 -13.20
C PRO A 57 8.37 40.07 -14.28
N GLY A 58 7.14 40.31 -13.87
CA GLY A 58 5.99 40.45 -14.77
C GLY A 58 5.31 39.13 -15.12
N THR A 59 5.77 37.98 -14.57
CA THR A 59 5.10 36.70 -14.76
C THR A 59 3.94 36.51 -13.77
N LEU A 60 2.85 35.89 -14.23
CA LEU A 60 1.65 35.66 -13.42
C LEU A 60 1.38 34.15 -13.28
N PRO A 61 1.07 33.68 -12.07
CA PRO A 61 0.72 32.27 -11.81
C PRO A 61 -0.66 31.92 -12.40
N VAL A 62 -0.81 30.69 -12.91
CA VAL A 62 -2.09 30.17 -13.41
C VAL A 62 -2.36 28.80 -12.75
N PRO A 63 -3.42 28.65 -11.94
CA PRO A 63 -3.68 27.43 -11.19
C PRO A 63 -3.92 26.21 -12.08
N ASN A 64 -3.30 25.09 -11.71
CA ASN A 64 -3.47 23.81 -12.40
C ASN A 64 -4.77 23.12 -11.96
N ARG A 65 -5.72 22.96 -12.90
CA ARG A 65 -6.99 22.29 -12.64
C ARG A 65 -6.82 20.83 -12.22
N ALA A 66 -5.85 20.10 -12.79
CA ALA A 66 -5.64 18.69 -12.44
C ALA A 66 -5.20 18.56 -10.97
N ALA A 67 -4.36 19.45 -10.46
CA ALA A 67 -3.97 19.47 -9.06
C ALA A 67 -5.16 19.74 -8.13
N LEU A 68 -6.03 20.69 -8.50
CA LEU A 68 -7.27 20.95 -7.76
C LEU A 68 -8.19 19.72 -7.73
N HIS A 69 -8.40 19.05 -8.87
CA HIS A 69 -9.23 17.85 -8.93
C HIS A 69 -8.67 16.73 -8.05
N LYS A 70 -7.34 16.55 -8.02
CA LYS A 70 -6.67 15.56 -7.17
C LYS A 70 -6.85 15.86 -5.68
N ALA A 71 -6.77 17.13 -5.27
CA ALA A 71 -7.05 17.54 -3.90
C ALA A 71 -8.52 17.28 -3.51
N ILE A 72 -9.47 17.54 -4.40
CA ILE A 72 -10.89 17.25 -4.19
C ILE A 72 -11.14 15.75 -4.07
N ARG A 73 -10.50 14.91 -4.93
CA ARG A 73 -10.58 13.44 -4.82
C ARG A 73 -10.12 12.93 -3.45
N PHE A 74 -9.02 13.48 -2.94
CA PHE A 74 -8.57 13.15 -1.59
C PHE A 74 -9.61 13.55 -0.54
N GLY A 75 -10.13 14.78 -0.61
CA GLY A 75 -11.14 15.26 0.32
C GLY A 75 -12.42 14.40 0.32
N LEU A 76 -12.92 14.01 -0.85
CA LEU A 76 -14.07 13.10 -0.98
C LEU A 76 -13.76 11.72 -0.35
N ALA A 77 -12.57 11.20 -0.57
CA ALA A 77 -12.16 9.90 -0.05
C ALA A 77 -12.10 9.83 1.49
N VAL A 78 -11.83 10.96 2.15
CA VAL A 78 -11.79 11.05 3.61
C VAL A 78 -13.05 11.66 4.19
N GLY A 79 -14.14 11.77 3.41
CA GLY A 79 -15.42 12.33 3.84
C GLY A 79 -15.33 13.79 4.31
N ALA A 80 -14.37 14.54 3.77
CA ALA A 80 -14.09 15.92 4.15
C ALA A 80 -15.07 16.92 3.53
N GLN A 81 -15.08 18.12 4.09
CA GLN A 81 -15.77 19.26 3.49
C GLN A 81 -14.91 19.85 2.36
N ILE A 82 -15.47 19.93 1.16
CA ILE A 82 -14.85 20.61 0.01
C ILE A 82 -15.28 22.06 -0.01
N ALA A 83 -14.30 22.96 0.08
CA ALA A 83 -14.56 24.40 0.06
C ALA A 83 -15.10 24.84 -1.31
N ARG A 84 -16.22 25.56 -1.31
CA ARG A 84 -16.82 26.15 -2.52
C ARG A 84 -16.01 27.34 -3.06
N GLN A 85 -15.30 27.98 -2.15
CA GLN A 85 -14.29 29.00 -2.43
C GLN A 85 -13.08 28.73 -1.56
N SER A 86 -11.90 28.77 -2.14
CA SER A 86 -10.64 28.72 -1.44
C SER A 86 -9.69 29.80 -1.94
N VAL A 87 -8.71 30.17 -1.15
CA VAL A 87 -7.80 31.28 -1.43
C VAL A 87 -6.37 30.80 -1.32
N PHE A 88 -5.57 31.14 -2.33
CA PHE A 88 -4.13 31.03 -2.22
C PHE A 88 -3.56 32.24 -1.47
N ALA A 89 -2.62 31.97 -0.59
CA ALA A 89 -1.91 32.95 0.20
C ALA A 89 -0.40 32.82 -0.02
N ARG A 90 0.32 33.90 0.19
CA ARG A 90 1.77 33.94 0.18
C ARG A 90 2.29 33.61 1.59
N LYS A 91 3.09 32.54 1.69
CA LYS A 91 3.86 32.16 2.87
C LYS A 91 5.28 32.71 2.69
N ASN A 92 5.61 33.78 3.39
CA ASN A 92 6.84 34.53 3.13
C ASN A 92 8.01 33.93 3.93
N TYR A 93 9.04 33.46 3.25
CA TYR A 93 10.33 33.06 3.79
C TYR A 93 11.39 33.02 2.69
N PHE A 94 12.66 33.11 3.08
CA PHE A 94 13.76 33.31 2.14
C PHE A 94 14.71 32.10 2.17
N TYR A 95 14.74 31.39 1.04
CA TYR A 95 15.70 30.33 0.80
C TYR A 95 16.21 30.41 -0.65
N PRO A 96 17.47 30.00 -0.94
CA PRO A 96 18.03 30.06 -2.29
C PRO A 96 17.23 29.27 -3.32
N ASP A 97 16.59 28.16 -2.90
CA ASP A 97 15.75 27.29 -3.74
C ASP A 97 14.28 27.75 -3.82
N LEU A 98 13.97 28.92 -3.30
CA LEU A 98 12.66 29.58 -3.40
C LEU A 98 12.83 30.99 -4.00
N PRO A 99 13.02 31.12 -5.33
CA PRO A 99 13.41 32.42 -5.95
C PRO A 99 12.45 33.57 -5.73
N LYS A 100 11.15 33.27 -5.57
CA LYS A 100 10.11 34.29 -5.31
C LYS A 100 10.25 34.96 -3.93
N GLY A 101 10.93 34.30 -2.98
CA GLY A 101 10.96 34.71 -1.57
C GLY A 101 9.66 34.45 -0.82
N TYR A 102 8.73 33.73 -1.43
CA TYR A 102 7.50 33.21 -0.83
C TYR A 102 7.07 31.92 -1.51
N GLN A 103 6.34 31.10 -0.79
CA GLN A 103 5.64 29.90 -1.30
C GLN A 103 4.16 30.25 -1.44
N ILE A 104 3.57 29.91 -2.57
CA ILE A 104 2.11 30.02 -2.73
C ILE A 104 1.50 28.75 -2.09
N SER A 105 0.64 28.97 -1.11
CA SER A 105 0.00 27.94 -0.29
C SER A 105 -1.43 28.32 0.02
N GLN A 106 -2.15 27.56 0.83
CA GLN A 106 -3.48 27.91 1.35
C GLN A 106 -3.42 27.91 2.88
N TYR A 107 -4.00 28.90 3.53
CA TYR A 107 -3.95 29.02 4.99
C TYR A 107 -5.34 29.02 5.62
N GLU A 108 -6.10 30.13 5.57
CA GLU A 108 -7.40 30.24 6.23
C GLU A 108 -8.52 29.51 5.50
N LEU A 109 -8.46 29.46 4.17
CA LEU A 109 -9.49 28.88 3.32
C LEU A 109 -8.90 27.76 2.44
N PRO A 110 -8.54 26.60 3.04
CA PRO A 110 -8.02 25.46 2.30
C PRO A 110 -9.13 24.82 1.44
N VAL A 111 -8.73 24.09 0.41
CA VAL A 111 -9.68 23.38 -0.46
C VAL A 111 -10.39 22.22 0.26
N VAL A 112 -9.75 21.62 1.26
CA VAL A 112 -10.27 20.47 2.02
C VAL A 112 -10.15 20.73 3.52
N SER A 113 -11.23 20.48 4.26
CA SER A 113 -11.27 20.64 5.73
C SER A 113 -12.16 19.59 6.39
N ALA A 114 -11.93 19.35 7.67
CA ALA A 114 -12.76 18.49 8.53
C ALA A 114 -13.00 17.07 8.00
N GLY A 115 -11.95 16.41 7.52
CA GLY A 115 -12.00 15.01 7.09
C GLY A 115 -11.78 14.02 8.24
N ARG A 116 -12.11 12.75 8.00
CA ARG A 116 -11.87 11.64 8.93
C ARG A 116 -11.36 10.41 8.19
N LEU A 117 -10.47 9.66 8.82
CA LEU A 117 -9.91 8.43 8.27
C LEU A 117 -9.89 7.34 9.33
N ALA A 118 -10.61 6.26 9.09
CA ALA A 118 -10.53 5.07 9.92
C ALA A 118 -9.21 4.33 9.62
N VAL A 119 -8.40 4.13 10.65
CA VAL A 119 -7.06 3.56 10.56
C VAL A 119 -6.99 2.30 11.40
N ARG A 120 -6.63 1.20 10.77
CA ARG A 120 -6.40 -0.07 11.47
C ARG A 120 -4.97 -0.14 11.95
N VAL A 121 -4.79 -0.36 13.25
CA VAL A 121 -3.49 -0.52 13.91
C VAL A 121 -3.12 -2.01 13.92
N GLU A 122 -1.83 -2.33 14.02
CA GLU A 122 -1.33 -3.72 14.01
C GLU A 122 -1.90 -4.60 15.12
N ASP A 123 -2.29 -4.01 16.25
CA ASP A 123 -2.93 -4.70 17.38
C ASP A 123 -4.42 -5.08 17.11
N GLY A 124 -4.92 -4.79 15.91
CA GLY A 124 -6.28 -5.09 15.47
C GLY A 124 -7.32 -4.02 15.80
N ARG A 125 -6.97 -2.99 16.58
CA ARG A 125 -7.88 -1.85 16.85
C ARG A 125 -8.05 -1.00 15.59
N THR A 126 -9.19 -0.38 15.46
CA THR A 126 -9.42 0.72 14.52
C THR A 126 -9.53 2.02 15.27
N ILE A 127 -8.76 3.01 14.88
CA ILE A 127 -8.81 4.37 15.41
C ILE A 127 -9.37 5.31 14.34
N ASP A 128 -10.06 6.35 14.75
CA ASP A 128 -10.61 7.38 13.88
C ASP A 128 -9.72 8.62 13.97
N VAL A 129 -9.00 8.92 12.89
CA VAL A 129 -8.07 10.04 12.84
C VAL A 129 -8.73 11.22 12.11
N GLU A 130 -8.87 12.33 12.82
CA GLU A 130 -9.36 13.57 12.24
C GLU A 130 -8.28 14.21 11.37
N ILE A 131 -8.64 14.57 10.13
CA ILE A 131 -7.85 15.38 9.23
C ILE A 131 -8.37 16.81 9.34
N GLN A 132 -7.57 17.69 9.92
CA GLN A 132 -7.96 19.09 10.10
C GLN A 132 -8.14 19.80 8.76
N ARG A 133 -7.20 19.58 7.86
CA ARG A 133 -7.21 20.13 6.51
C ARG A 133 -6.31 19.36 5.56
N ALA A 134 -6.59 19.49 4.29
CA ALA A 134 -5.61 19.25 3.23
C ALA A 134 -5.64 20.43 2.27
N HIS A 135 -4.48 20.98 1.97
CA HIS A 135 -4.38 22.20 1.17
C HIS A 135 -3.33 22.10 0.08
N LEU A 136 -3.56 22.84 -0.99
CA LEU A 136 -2.65 22.92 -2.12
C LEU A 136 -1.53 23.91 -1.83
N GLU A 137 -0.32 23.53 -2.16
CA GLU A 137 0.84 24.40 -2.16
C GLU A 137 1.85 24.00 -3.24
N GLU A 138 2.77 24.86 -3.57
CA GLU A 138 3.88 24.56 -4.47
C GLU A 138 5.10 24.05 -3.69
N ASP A 139 5.82 23.08 -4.25
CA ASP A 139 7.09 22.65 -3.67
C ASP A 139 8.21 23.66 -3.95
N ALA A 140 9.21 23.73 -3.07
CA ALA A 140 10.43 24.48 -3.27
C ALA A 140 11.40 23.74 -4.22
N GLY A 141 12.39 24.43 -4.74
CA GLY A 141 13.49 23.81 -5.46
C GLY A 141 14.36 22.90 -4.56
N LYS A 142 15.52 22.53 -5.03
CA LYS A 142 16.47 21.68 -4.31
C LYS A 142 17.83 22.38 -4.21
N SER A 143 18.33 22.52 -2.98
CA SER A 143 19.72 22.91 -2.72
C SER A 143 20.61 21.67 -2.76
N VAL A 144 21.64 21.69 -3.61
CA VAL A 144 22.60 20.57 -3.82
C VAL A 144 23.95 20.98 -3.25
N HIS A 145 24.29 20.45 -2.07
CA HIS A 145 25.45 20.87 -1.31
C HIS A 145 26.75 20.19 -1.73
N ASP A 146 26.66 18.97 -2.30
CA ASP A 146 27.82 18.14 -2.59
C ASP A 146 28.30 18.20 -4.05
N ALA A 147 27.65 19.00 -4.89
CA ALA A 147 27.97 19.08 -6.31
C ALA A 147 29.24 19.88 -6.62
N PHE A 148 29.62 20.83 -5.75
CA PHE A 148 30.75 21.74 -5.95
C PHE A 148 31.52 21.98 -4.65
N HIS A 149 32.84 22.09 -4.76
CA HIS A 149 33.69 22.46 -3.60
C HIS A 149 33.39 23.92 -3.17
N ALA A 150 32.99 24.12 -1.93
CA ALA A 150 32.67 25.42 -1.32
C ALA A 150 31.53 26.24 -1.98
N ALA A 151 30.62 25.57 -2.72
CA ALA A 151 29.43 26.21 -3.28
C ALA A 151 28.22 25.26 -3.21
N THR A 152 27.03 25.84 -3.06
CA THR A 152 25.76 25.12 -3.18
C THR A 152 25.13 25.42 -4.52
N ALA A 153 24.80 24.39 -5.29
CA ALA A 153 24.01 24.53 -6.51
C ALA A 153 22.52 24.56 -6.19
N ILE A 154 21.75 25.20 -7.05
CA ILE A 154 20.30 25.26 -6.94
C ILE A 154 19.69 24.60 -8.17
N ASP A 155 18.85 23.59 -7.93
CA ASP A 155 18.03 22.94 -8.96
C ASP A 155 16.56 23.30 -8.74
N LEU A 156 15.97 23.98 -9.71
CA LEU A 156 14.60 24.48 -9.69
C LEU A 156 13.61 23.54 -10.41
N ASN A 157 14.03 22.34 -10.83
CA ASN A 157 13.14 21.37 -11.47
C ASN A 157 11.95 21.03 -10.56
N ARG A 158 12.15 20.94 -9.26
CA ARG A 158 11.08 20.68 -8.29
C ARG A 158 10.26 21.92 -7.92
N SER A 159 10.82 23.13 -8.04
CA SER A 159 10.14 24.39 -7.70
C SER A 159 8.81 24.50 -8.46
N GLY A 160 7.72 24.73 -7.74
CA GLY A 160 6.38 24.83 -8.31
C GLY A 160 5.66 23.48 -8.54
N THR A 161 6.26 22.34 -8.21
CA THR A 161 5.57 21.03 -8.24
C THR A 161 4.36 21.06 -7.31
N PRO A 162 3.17 20.60 -7.76
CA PRO A 162 1.98 20.62 -6.93
C PRO A 162 2.13 19.71 -5.72
N LEU A 163 1.89 20.25 -4.52
CA LEU A 163 1.81 19.51 -3.27
C LEU A 163 0.40 19.53 -2.71
N LEU A 164 0.01 18.44 -2.07
CA LEU A 164 -1.09 18.38 -1.12
C LEU A 164 -0.50 18.17 0.27
N GLU A 165 -0.57 19.19 1.13
CA GLU A 165 -0.22 19.07 2.54
C GLU A 165 -1.45 18.60 3.33
N ILE A 166 -1.33 17.44 3.99
CA ILE A 166 -2.39 16.78 4.75
C ILE A 166 -2.04 16.87 6.23
N VAL A 167 -2.84 17.59 7.00
CA VAL A 167 -2.57 17.85 8.43
C VAL A 167 -3.58 17.10 9.28
N SER A 168 -3.10 16.17 10.12
CA SER A 168 -3.94 15.50 11.09
C SER A 168 -4.14 16.34 12.36
N ALA A 169 -5.24 16.10 13.06
CA ALA A 169 -5.35 16.51 14.45
C ALA A 169 -4.35 15.75 15.33
N PRO A 170 -3.94 16.30 16.49
CA PRO A 170 -3.02 15.64 17.40
C PRO A 170 -3.75 14.59 18.24
N VAL A 171 -4.23 13.53 17.60
CA VAL A 171 -5.09 12.47 18.20
C VAL A 171 -4.42 11.10 18.23
N LEU A 172 -3.17 11.01 17.75
CA LEU A 172 -2.38 9.79 17.77
C LEU A 172 -1.60 9.71 19.09
N HIS A 173 -1.52 8.50 19.67
CA HIS A 173 -0.99 8.31 21.01
C HIS A 173 0.15 7.30 21.11
N SER A 174 0.58 6.75 19.98
CA SER A 174 1.73 5.85 19.91
C SER A 174 2.45 5.95 18.57
N PRO A 175 3.75 5.57 18.51
CA PRO A 175 4.47 5.44 17.23
C PRO A 175 3.76 4.50 16.25
N ALA A 176 3.20 3.40 16.73
CA ALA A 176 2.44 2.43 15.91
C ALA A 176 1.18 3.06 15.28
N GLU A 177 0.42 3.86 16.03
CA GLU A 177 -0.74 4.60 15.51
C GLU A 177 -0.31 5.62 14.44
N ALA A 178 0.78 6.34 14.66
CA ALA A 178 1.32 7.31 13.71
C ALA A 178 1.75 6.63 12.40
N VAL A 179 2.45 5.50 12.47
CA VAL A 179 2.85 4.73 11.29
C VAL A 179 1.65 4.12 10.57
N ALA A 180 0.66 3.61 11.30
CA ALA A 180 -0.57 3.07 10.72
C ALA A 180 -1.35 4.14 9.95
N TYR A 181 -1.49 5.34 10.53
CA TYR A 181 -2.11 6.48 9.85
C TYR A 181 -1.33 6.87 8.59
N MET A 182 -0.02 7.04 8.69
CA MET A 182 0.84 7.38 7.56
C MET A 182 0.75 6.35 6.43
N ARG A 183 0.75 5.04 6.73
CA ARG A 183 0.56 3.95 5.75
C ARG A 183 -0.82 4.00 5.10
N THR A 184 -1.86 4.30 5.88
CA THR A 184 -3.23 4.41 5.36
C THR A 184 -3.36 5.57 4.38
N VAL A 185 -2.80 6.74 4.72
CA VAL A 185 -2.75 7.90 3.80
C VAL A 185 -1.92 7.58 2.56
N HIS A 186 -0.74 6.96 2.72
CA HIS A 186 0.11 6.54 1.61
C HIS A 186 -0.61 5.60 0.63
N THR A 187 -1.29 4.57 1.15
CA THR A 187 -2.11 3.66 0.34
C THR A 187 -3.22 4.43 -0.37
N LEU A 188 -3.90 5.34 0.34
CA LEU A 188 -5.02 6.11 -0.20
C LEU A 188 -4.60 7.01 -1.36
N VAL A 189 -3.50 7.77 -1.23
CA VAL A 189 -3.06 8.68 -2.29
C VAL A 189 -2.61 7.94 -3.56
N ARG A 190 -2.00 6.76 -3.41
CA ARG A 190 -1.67 5.86 -4.52
C ARG A 190 -2.93 5.25 -5.14
N TRP A 191 -3.85 4.78 -4.31
CA TRP A 191 -5.13 4.20 -4.75
C TRP A 191 -5.97 5.16 -5.57
N LEU A 192 -5.98 6.42 -5.17
CA LEU A 192 -6.68 7.51 -5.87
C LEU A 192 -5.94 7.98 -7.14
N ASP A 193 -4.75 7.48 -7.40
CA ASP A 193 -3.87 7.97 -8.47
C ASP A 193 -3.64 9.49 -8.40
N ILE A 194 -3.31 9.98 -7.20
CA ILE A 194 -2.99 11.39 -6.99
C ILE A 194 -1.52 11.63 -6.64
N CYS A 195 -0.82 10.61 -6.13
CA CYS A 195 0.60 10.64 -5.80
C CYS A 195 1.19 9.23 -5.99
N ASP A 196 2.43 9.13 -6.42
CA ASP A 196 3.15 7.85 -6.57
C ASP A 196 3.58 7.24 -5.23
N GLY A 197 3.65 8.06 -4.17
CA GLY A 197 4.03 7.64 -2.84
C GLY A 197 5.53 7.35 -2.66
N ASN A 198 6.39 7.80 -3.58
CA ASN A 198 7.82 7.52 -3.51
C ASN A 198 8.52 8.37 -2.46
N MET A 199 8.79 7.79 -1.29
CA MET A 199 9.48 8.47 -0.19
C MET A 199 10.96 8.72 -0.48
N GLN A 200 11.60 7.91 -1.32
CA GLN A 200 13.03 8.06 -1.64
C GLN A 200 13.28 9.25 -2.58
N GLU A 201 12.37 9.47 -3.51
CA GLU A 201 12.40 10.63 -4.41
C GLU A 201 11.82 11.89 -3.76
N GLY A 202 11.15 11.73 -2.60
CA GLY A 202 10.54 12.83 -1.86
C GLY A 202 9.15 13.21 -2.34
N SER A 203 8.49 12.37 -3.15
CA SER A 203 7.10 12.58 -3.55
C SER A 203 6.11 12.41 -2.41
N PHE A 204 6.53 11.67 -1.36
CA PHE A 204 5.75 11.50 -0.14
C PHE A 204 6.66 11.73 1.07
N ARG A 205 6.38 12.77 1.84
CA ARG A 205 7.16 13.19 3.02
C ARG A 205 6.25 13.30 4.22
N CYS A 206 6.81 13.13 5.42
CA CYS A 206 6.07 13.25 6.65
C CYS A 206 6.90 14.00 7.68
N ASP A 207 6.31 15.01 8.30
CA ASP A 207 6.82 15.70 9.48
C ASP A 207 5.95 15.29 10.68
N ALA A 208 6.57 15.01 11.84
CA ALA A 208 5.86 14.58 13.03
C ALA A 208 5.95 15.64 14.14
N ASN A 209 4.78 16.06 14.62
CA ASN A 209 4.65 16.93 15.77
C ASN A 209 4.40 16.06 17.01
N VAL A 210 5.32 16.05 17.97
CA VAL A 210 5.29 15.18 19.15
C VAL A 210 5.29 16.01 20.43
N SER A 211 4.36 15.73 21.33
CA SER A 211 4.37 16.23 22.71
C SER A 211 3.97 15.12 23.68
N VAL A 212 4.24 15.32 24.97
CA VAL A 212 3.79 14.44 26.04
C VAL A 212 3.03 15.22 27.10
N ARG A 213 2.07 14.58 27.77
CA ARG A 213 1.30 15.13 28.88
C ARG A 213 1.10 14.07 29.97
N ARG A 214 0.74 14.47 31.17
CA ARG A 214 0.33 13.49 32.17
C ARG A 214 -0.93 12.78 31.74
N ALA A 215 -1.01 11.48 32.01
CA ALA A 215 -2.20 10.70 31.71
C ALA A 215 -3.42 11.28 32.46
N GLY A 216 -4.51 11.51 31.71
CA GLY A 216 -5.72 12.13 32.25
C GLY A 216 -5.78 13.67 32.12
N GLU A 217 -4.69 14.34 31.77
CA GLU A 217 -4.72 15.77 31.48
C GLU A 217 -5.25 16.04 30.09
N THR A 218 -5.99 17.17 29.93
CA THR A 218 -6.51 17.62 28.63
C THR A 218 -5.60 18.66 27.97
N LYS A 219 -4.80 19.38 28.78
CA LYS A 219 -3.87 20.39 28.27
C LYS A 219 -2.75 19.72 27.48
N LEU A 220 -2.49 20.22 26.29
CA LEU A 220 -1.38 19.75 25.45
C LEU A 220 -0.04 20.19 26.04
N GLY A 221 0.96 19.31 25.95
CA GLY A 221 2.35 19.64 26.24
C GLY A 221 2.99 20.50 25.14
N THR A 222 4.20 20.99 25.40
CA THR A 222 5.00 21.70 24.40
C THR A 222 5.45 20.70 23.33
N ARG A 223 5.16 20.99 22.06
CA ARG A 223 5.51 20.12 20.93
C ARG A 223 6.92 20.36 20.42
N ALA A 224 7.55 19.30 19.94
CA ALA A 224 8.70 19.35 19.03
C ALA A 224 8.28 18.83 17.66
N GLU A 225 8.72 19.48 16.60
CA GLU A 225 8.54 19.05 15.22
C GLU A 225 9.74 18.22 14.80
N ILE A 226 9.53 17.03 14.23
CA ILE A 226 10.60 16.17 13.73
C ILE A 226 10.57 16.17 12.20
N LYS A 227 11.69 16.54 11.60
CA LYS A 227 11.89 16.55 10.14
C LYS A 227 12.91 15.51 9.69
N ASN A 228 13.02 15.34 8.38
CA ASN A 228 13.98 14.43 7.74
C ASN A 228 13.70 12.95 8.06
N VAL A 229 12.45 12.55 8.05
CA VAL A 229 12.02 11.16 8.23
C VAL A 229 11.45 10.64 6.91
N ASN A 230 12.29 9.90 6.18
CA ASN A 230 12.04 9.46 4.81
C ASN A 230 11.69 7.96 4.68
N SER A 231 11.24 7.34 5.77
CA SER A 231 10.69 5.98 5.76
C SER A 231 9.76 5.76 6.94
N PHE A 232 8.81 4.85 6.82
CA PHE A 232 7.90 4.47 7.90
C PHE A 232 8.65 4.07 9.19
N ARG A 233 9.72 3.28 9.03
CA ARG A 233 10.56 2.86 10.14
C ARG A 233 11.26 4.04 10.83
N PHE A 234 11.71 5.02 10.08
CA PHE A 234 12.37 6.19 10.66
C PHE A 234 11.38 7.11 11.37
N VAL A 235 10.15 7.24 10.86
CA VAL A 235 9.07 7.95 11.55
C VAL A 235 8.79 7.30 12.91
N GLU A 236 8.64 5.98 12.94
CA GLU A 236 8.43 5.23 14.17
C GLU A 236 9.53 5.48 15.20
N LYS A 237 10.79 5.27 14.79
CA LYS A 237 11.95 5.41 15.68
C LYS A 237 12.19 6.85 16.12
N ALA A 238 11.92 7.82 15.27
CA ALA A 238 12.06 9.22 15.62
C ALA A 238 11.03 9.66 16.67
N ILE A 239 9.75 9.23 16.50
CA ILE A 239 8.68 9.49 17.46
C ILE A 239 8.96 8.79 18.79
N GLU A 240 9.38 7.51 18.76
CA GLU A 240 9.73 6.74 19.96
C GLU A 240 10.81 7.46 20.77
N TYR A 241 11.93 7.82 20.12
CA TYR A 241 13.01 8.56 20.75
C TYR A 241 12.54 9.89 21.34
N GLU A 242 11.73 10.64 20.61
CA GLU A 242 11.29 11.97 21.04
C GLU A 242 10.35 11.89 22.26
N ILE A 243 9.48 10.92 22.31
CA ILE A 243 8.61 10.66 23.48
C ILE A 243 9.49 10.39 24.71
N GLU A 244 10.46 9.46 24.61
CA GLU A 244 11.36 9.14 25.71
C GLU A 244 12.19 10.35 26.14
N ARG A 245 12.70 11.13 25.19
CA ARG A 245 13.48 12.34 25.48
C ARG A 245 12.66 13.35 26.26
N GLN A 246 11.42 13.63 25.83
CA GLN A 246 10.56 14.61 26.49
C GLN A 246 10.16 14.14 27.89
N ILE A 247 9.79 12.86 28.07
CA ILE A 247 9.46 12.30 29.37
C ILE A 247 10.64 12.46 30.33
N ARG A 248 11.85 12.05 29.89
CA ARG A 248 13.08 12.15 30.70
C ARG A 248 13.40 13.59 31.13
N ALA A 249 13.28 14.54 30.18
CA ALA A 249 13.51 15.96 30.47
C ALA A 249 12.53 16.48 31.52
N LEU A 250 11.24 16.21 31.37
CA LEU A 250 10.21 16.65 32.31
C LEU A 250 10.34 16.00 33.67
N GLU A 251 10.76 14.74 33.78
CA GLU A 251 11.01 14.04 35.01
C GLU A 251 12.25 14.61 35.76
N ASN A 252 13.24 15.10 35.02
CA ASN A 252 14.39 15.82 35.56
C ASN A 252 14.08 17.29 35.93
N GLY A 253 12.84 17.76 35.73
CA GLY A 253 12.48 19.16 36.00
C GLY A 253 12.90 20.14 34.90
N GLU A 254 13.31 19.65 33.74
CA GLU A 254 13.66 20.46 32.57
C GLU A 254 12.41 20.83 31.76
N ALA A 255 12.37 22.04 31.20
CA ALA A 255 11.27 22.45 30.32
C ALA A 255 11.50 21.96 28.88
N ILE A 256 10.43 21.53 28.23
CA ILE A 256 10.47 21.26 26.80
C ILE A 256 10.38 22.59 26.05
N VAL A 257 11.29 22.78 25.10
CA VAL A 257 11.30 23.95 24.20
C VAL A 257 10.58 23.57 22.89
N GLN A 258 9.76 24.48 22.38
CA GLN A 258 9.18 24.32 21.05
C GLN A 258 10.27 24.55 20.01
N GLU A 259 10.65 23.50 19.30
CA GLU A 259 11.76 23.53 18.34
C GLU A 259 11.52 22.54 17.18
N THR A 260 12.22 22.77 16.07
CA THR A 260 12.35 21.80 15.00
C THR A 260 13.59 20.95 15.24
N ARG A 261 13.42 19.63 15.15
CA ARG A 261 14.47 18.63 15.37
C ARG A 261 14.68 17.80 14.12
N LEU A 262 15.93 17.48 13.83
CA LEU A 262 16.32 16.60 12.75
C LEU A 262 16.52 15.18 13.28
N TYR A 263 15.94 14.18 12.61
CA TYR A 263 16.24 12.78 12.93
C TYR A 263 17.58 12.35 12.31
N ASP A 264 18.48 11.87 13.16
CA ASP A 264 19.79 11.30 12.82
C ASP A 264 19.65 9.78 12.81
N ALA A 265 19.46 9.21 11.60
CA ALA A 265 19.25 7.78 11.43
C ALA A 265 20.47 6.92 11.80
N ALA A 266 21.70 7.46 11.71
CA ALA A 266 22.92 6.73 12.05
C ALA A 266 23.07 6.49 13.56
N HIS A 267 22.56 7.43 14.36
CA HIS A 267 22.67 7.37 15.82
C HIS A 267 21.31 7.14 16.51
N HIS A 268 20.24 6.97 15.75
CA HIS A 268 18.86 6.78 16.22
C HIS A 268 18.43 7.82 17.27
N ARG A 269 18.64 9.10 16.97
CA ARG A 269 18.32 10.21 17.87
C ARG A 269 17.84 11.43 17.11
N THR A 270 17.10 12.31 17.80
CA THR A 270 16.79 13.64 17.28
C THR A 270 17.82 14.67 17.75
N ARG A 271 18.12 15.65 16.89
CA ARG A 271 19.00 16.80 17.21
C ARG A 271 18.25 18.09 16.92
N SER A 272 18.40 19.10 17.80
CA SER A 272 17.87 20.43 17.53
C SER A 272 18.48 21.02 16.25
N MET A 273 17.62 21.51 15.37
CA MET A 273 18.05 22.25 14.17
C MET A 273 18.02 23.75 14.41
N ARG A 274 17.02 24.22 15.17
CA ARG A 274 16.71 25.61 15.29
C ARG A 274 15.98 25.87 16.61
N GLY A 275 16.39 26.89 17.34
CA GLY A 275 15.74 27.33 18.57
C GLY A 275 14.51 28.21 18.31
N LYS A 276 13.80 28.53 19.39
CA LYS A 276 12.54 29.31 19.38
C LYS A 276 12.71 30.74 18.83
N GLU A 277 13.94 31.26 18.82
CA GLU A 277 14.27 32.60 18.33
C GLU A 277 14.13 32.74 16.81
N ASP A 278 14.08 31.64 16.09
CA ASP A 278 13.96 31.56 14.64
C ASP A 278 12.56 31.14 14.13
N ALA A 279 11.51 31.18 14.98
CA ALA A 279 10.15 30.90 14.54
C ALA A 279 9.76 31.97 13.50
N HIS A 280 9.67 31.56 12.23
CA HIS A 280 9.30 32.49 11.16
C HIS A 280 7.84 32.91 11.33
N ASP A 281 7.63 34.22 11.49
CA ASP A 281 6.36 34.84 11.18
C ASP A 281 6.24 34.91 9.65
N TYR A 282 5.51 33.97 9.06
CA TYR A 282 5.35 33.89 7.61
C TYR A 282 4.49 35.03 7.02
N ARG A 283 3.85 35.83 7.84
CA ARG A 283 3.07 37.01 7.41
C ARG A 283 2.16 36.69 6.22
N TYR A 284 1.34 35.66 6.40
CA TYR A 284 0.41 35.21 5.37
C TYR A 284 -0.51 36.38 4.92
N PHE A 285 -0.69 36.49 3.61
CA PHE A 285 -1.73 37.34 3.02
C PHE A 285 -2.20 36.71 1.70
N PRO A 286 -3.46 36.98 1.26
CA PRO A 286 -3.96 36.47 -0.01
C PRO A 286 -3.04 36.88 -1.16
N ASP A 287 -2.73 35.95 -2.08
CA ASP A 287 -1.92 36.24 -3.24
C ASP A 287 -2.68 37.19 -4.18
N PRO A 288 -2.16 38.41 -4.47
CA PRO A 288 -2.87 39.38 -5.26
C PRO A 288 -2.99 39.01 -6.75
N ASP A 289 -2.16 38.07 -7.23
CA ASP A 289 -2.15 37.62 -8.61
C ASP A 289 -3.12 36.44 -8.85
N LEU A 290 -3.68 35.86 -7.77
CA LEU A 290 -4.58 34.71 -7.83
C LEU A 290 -5.97 35.10 -7.31
N PRO A 291 -7.01 35.06 -8.17
CA PRO A 291 -8.38 35.21 -7.69
C PRO A 291 -8.78 33.99 -6.84
N PRO A 292 -9.80 34.15 -5.96
CA PRO A 292 -10.34 32.99 -5.22
C PRO A 292 -10.72 31.85 -6.15
N LEU A 293 -10.31 30.63 -5.81
CA LEU A 293 -10.73 29.44 -6.51
C LEU A 293 -12.20 29.15 -6.20
N SER A 294 -13.00 29.00 -7.24
CA SER A 294 -14.40 28.61 -7.13
C SER A 294 -14.60 27.19 -7.64
N VAL A 295 -15.20 26.34 -6.80
CA VAL A 295 -15.51 24.95 -7.13
C VAL A 295 -17.02 24.77 -7.20
N SER A 296 -17.55 24.39 -8.38
CA SER A 296 -19.00 24.21 -8.56
C SER A 296 -19.48 22.86 -7.99
N SER A 297 -20.79 22.75 -7.63
CA SER A 297 -21.37 21.47 -7.22
C SER A 297 -21.27 20.42 -8.35
N ALA A 298 -21.37 20.89 -9.59
CA ALA A 298 -21.26 20.04 -10.76
C ALA A 298 -19.83 19.44 -10.89
N ASP A 299 -18.79 20.26 -10.62
CA ASP A 299 -17.41 19.77 -10.64
C ASP A 299 -17.18 18.71 -9.55
N ILE A 300 -17.69 18.97 -8.33
CA ILE A 300 -17.57 17.98 -7.22
C ILE A 300 -18.30 16.69 -7.59
N ALA A 301 -19.53 16.76 -8.07
CA ALA A 301 -20.31 15.59 -8.45
C ALA A 301 -19.66 14.80 -9.61
N ALA A 302 -19.07 15.49 -10.58
CA ALA A 302 -18.35 14.85 -11.67
C ALA A 302 -17.09 14.13 -11.18
N ILE A 303 -16.35 14.71 -10.23
CA ILE A 303 -15.18 14.08 -9.62
C ILE A 303 -15.62 12.88 -8.77
N GLU A 304 -16.69 13.01 -7.98
CA GLU A 304 -17.24 11.94 -7.15
C GLU A 304 -17.70 10.74 -7.97
N ALA A 305 -18.40 10.99 -9.09
CA ALA A 305 -18.81 9.92 -10.01
C ALA A 305 -17.64 9.13 -10.63
N GLY A 306 -16.44 9.74 -10.71
CA GLY A 306 -15.21 9.11 -11.17
C GLY A 306 -14.35 8.48 -10.07
N MET A 307 -14.83 8.45 -8.81
CA MET A 307 -14.07 7.86 -7.70
C MET A 307 -14.07 6.33 -7.80
N PRO A 308 -12.92 5.68 -7.57
CA PRO A 308 -12.89 4.24 -7.41
C PRO A 308 -13.54 3.82 -6.08
N GLU A 309 -13.96 2.56 -5.97
CA GLU A 309 -14.25 1.97 -4.66
C GLU A 309 -13.02 2.10 -3.77
N LEU A 310 -13.18 2.65 -2.56
CA LEU A 310 -12.06 2.92 -1.66
C LEU A 310 -11.47 1.64 -1.06
N PRO A 311 -10.18 1.59 -0.72
CA PRO A 311 -9.51 0.37 -0.27
C PRO A 311 -10.18 -0.26 0.96
N ALA A 312 -10.66 0.53 1.90
CA ALA A 312 -11.35 0.01 3.09
C ALA A 312 -12.71 -0.66 2.76
N ALA A 313 -13.49 -0.04 1.87
CA ALA A 313 -14.77 -0.60 1.40
C ALA A 313 -14.54 -1.88 0.59
N ARG A 314 -13.57 -1.87 -0.33
CA ARG A 314 -13.20 -3.03 -1.14
C ARG A 314 -12.73 -4.20 -0.30
N ARG A 315 -11.88 -3.94 0.70
CA ARG A 315 -11.44 -4.94 1.66
C ARG A 315 -12.62 -5.54 2.43
N ALA A 316 -13.52 -4.71 2.98
CA ALA A 316 -14.71 -5.19 3.69
C ALA A 316 -15.60 -6.06 2.77
N ARG A 317 -15.71 -5.71 1.49
CA ARG A 317 -16.41 -6.51 0.49
C ARG A 317 -15.71 -7.85 0.23
N TYR A 318 -14.40 -7.89 0.16
CA TYR A 318 -13.65 -9.14 0.00
C TYR A 318 -13.83 -10.08 1.19
N GLU A 319 -13.83 -9.54 2.40
CA GLU A 319 -14.08 -10.33 3.61
C GLU A 319 -15.53 -10.83 3.67
N SER A 320 -16.52 -9.96 3.46
CA SER A 320 -17.94 -10.29 3.67
C SER A 320 -18.59 -11.02 2.49
N ALA A 321 -18.32 -10.60 1.25
CA ALA A 321 -18.98 -11.14 0.06
C ALA A 321 -18.20 -12.28 -0.59
N LEU A 322 -16.86 -12.27 -0.53
CA LEU A 322 -16.01 -13.30 -1.12
C LEU A 322 -15.50 -14.32 -0.07
N GLY A 323 -15.72 -14.07 1.21
CA GLY A 323 -15.28 -14.95 2.30
C GLY A 323 -13.76 -15.08 2.43
N LEU A 324 -13.00 -14.06 1.98
CA LEU A 324 -11.54 -14.07 2.10
C LEU A 324 -11.12 -13.83 3.55
N PRO A 325 -10.04 -14.48 4.00
CA PRO A 325 -9.40 -14.12 5.27
C PRO A 325 -8.97 -12.66 5.26
N GLU A 326 -9.05 -12.03 6.43
CA GLU A 326 -8.68 -10.64 6.63
C GLU A 326 -7.29 -10.29 6.08
N ALA A 327 -6.29 -11.14 6.32
CA ALA A 327 -4.93 -10.94 5.86
C ALA A 327 -4.82 -10.90 4.33
N ASP A 328 -5.52 -11.80 3.64
CA ASP A 328 -5.54 -11.85 2.17
C ASP A 328 -6.25 -10.62 1.60
N ALA A 329 -7.41 -10.25 2.16
CA ALA A 329 -8.15 -9.08 1.74
C ALA A 329 -7.35 -7.79 1.94
N ALA A 330 -6.64 -7.67 3.07
CA ALA A 330 -5.76 -6.54 3.34
C ALA A 330 -4.59 -6.48 2.35
N GLN A 331 -3.96 -7.62 2.04
CA GLN A 331 -2.83 -7.67 1.13
C GLN A 331 -3.25 -7.37 -0.33
N LEU A 332 -4.37 -7.91 -0.80
CA LEU A 332 -4.93 -7.59 -2.11
C LEU A 332 -5.28 -6.10 -2.23
N CYS A 333 -5.81 -5.49 -1.17
CA CYS A 333 -6.18 -4.07 -1.15
C CYS A 333 -5.02 -3.13 -0.73
N SER A 334 -3.79 -3.62 -0.62
CA SER A 334 -2.61 -2.77 -0.38
C SER A 334 -2.19 -1.96 -1.60
N ASP A 335 -2.57 -2.43 -2.80
CA ASP A 335 -2.32 -1.79 -4.08
C ASP A 335 -3.52 -1.97 -5.01
N ARG A 336 -3.93 -0.88 -5.68
CA ARG A 336 -5.13 -0.88 -6.53
C ARG A 336 -5.00 -1.80 -7.73
N ALA A 337 -3.86 -1.78 -8.41
CA ALA A 337 -3.65 -2.59 -9.60
C ALA A 337 -3.71 -4.09 -9.28
N THR A 338 -3.19 -4.49 -8.10
CA THR A 338 -3.29 -5.87 -7.60
C THR A 338 -4.74 -6.26 -7.33
N ALA A 339 -5.52 -5.38 -6.72
CA ALA A 339 -6.94 -5.63 -6.47
C ALA A 339 -7.75 -5.70 -7.79
N ASP A 340 -7.47 -4.83 -8.74
CA ASP A 340 -8.11 -4.81 -10.06
C ASP A 340 -7.77 -6.08 -10.86
N TYR A 341 -6.51 -6.53 -10.82
CA TYR A 341 -6.09 -7.78 -11.44
C TYR A 341 -6.78 -9.00 -10.80
N PHE A 342 -6.89 -9.04 -9.49
CA PHE A 342 -7.61 -10.10 -8.77
C PHE A 342 -9.08 -10.16 -9.20
N GLU A 343 -9.78 -9.04 -9.27
CA GLU A 343 -11.18 -9.00 -9.71
C GLU A 343 -11.35 -9.38 -11.18
N ALA A 344 -10.45 -8.93 -12.04
CA ALA A 344 -10.43 -9.34 -13.44
C ALA A 344 -10.23 -10.87 -13.58
N THR A 345 -9.35 -11.45 -12.74
CA THR A 345 -9.16 -12.90 -12.68
C THR A 345 -10.45 -13.62 -12.24
N LEU A 346 -11.13 -13.11 -11.20
CA LEU A 346 -12.40 -13.70 -10.74
C LEU A 346 -13.50 -13.61 -11.80
N ALA A 347 -13.62 -12.48 -12.46
CA ALA A 347 -14.61 -12.28 -13.53
C ALA A 347 -14.37 -13.25 -14.70
N ALA A 348 -13.12 -13.40 -15.13
CA ALA A 348 -12.75 -14.35 -16.17
C ALA A 348 -12.98 -15.81 -15.74
N LEU A 349 -12.66 -16.16 -14.48
CA LEU A 349 -12.89 -17.50 -13.94
C LEU A 349 -14.39 -17.84 -13.86
N ALA A 350 -15.24 -16.88 -13.50
CA ALA A 350 -16.69 -17.06 -13.52
C ALA A 350 -17.23 -17.30 -14.93
N ALA A 351 -16.68 -16.63 -15.94
CA ALA A 351 -17.04 -16.84 -17.35
C ALA A 351 -16.68 -18.27 -17.81
N HIS A 352 -15.49 -18.77 -17.48
CA HIS A 352 -15.10 -20.16 -17.77
C HIS A 352 -16.00 -21.19 -17.08
N GLY A 353 -16.41 -20.92 -15.83
CA GLY A 353 -17.32 -21.78 -15.09
C GLY A 353 -18.73 -21.83 -15.73
N ALA A 354 -19.22 -20.71 -16.26
CA ALA A 354 -20.52 -20.64 -16.92
C ALA A 354 -20.55 -21.41 -18.25
N GLU A 355 -19.48 -21.39 -19.04
CA GLU A 355 -19.36 -22.11 -20.30
C GLU A 355 -19.36 -23.66 -20.09
N HIS A 356 -18.88 -24.13 -18.95
CA HIS A 356 -18.77 -25.56 -18.62
C HIS A 356 -19.94 -26.09 -17.77
N ALA A 357 -20.78 -25.21 -17.20
CA ALA A 357 -21.90 -25.57 -16.34
C ALA A 357 -23.17 -26.08 -17.07
N SER A 358 -23.11 -26.35 -18.38
CA SER A 358 -24.21 -27.01 -19.11
C SER A 358 -24.38 -28.50 -18.75
N GLY A 359 -23.63 -29.03 -17.79
CA GLY A 359 -23.72 -30.38 -17.28
C GLY A 359 -23.35 -30.51 -15.84
N ALA A 360 -24.34 -30.57 -14.95
CA ALA A 360 -24.29 -31.02 -13.55
C ALA A 360 -23.86 -30.01 -12.45
N GLN A 361 -24.84 -29.72 -11.58
CA GLN A 361 -24.78 -29.47 -10.13
C GLN A 361 -23.47 -28.88 -9.55
N GLY A 362 -23.50 -27.61 -9.11
CA GLY A 362 -22.46 -27.07 -8.27
C GLY A 362 -22.58 -25.57 -8.02
N ARG A 363 -23.54 -25.14 -7.19
CA ARG A 363 -23.62 -23.77 -6.66
C ARG A 363 -22.80 -23.59 -5.35
N GLU A 364 -21.73 -24.32 -5.18
CA GLU A 364 -20.82 -24.18 -4.01
C GLU A 364 -19.43 -23.76 -4.49
N GLY A 365 -19.28 -22.56 -5.08
CA GLY A 365 -18.01 -22.26 -5.75
C GLY A 365 -17.44 -20.85 -5.56
N SER A 366 -18.21 -19.83 -5.20
CA SER A 366 -17.67 -18.48 -5.27
C SER A 366 -16.57 -18.20 -4.21
N GLY A 367 -16.73 -18.68 -3.00
CA GLY A 367 -15.71 -18.54 -1.94
C GLY A 367 -14.45 -19.39 -2.20
N SER A 368 -14.62 -20.59 -2.77
CA SER A 368 -13.50 -21.46 -3.17
C SER A 368 -12.68 -20.85 -4.30
N ASN A 369 -13.32 -20.30 -5.32
CA ASN A 369 -12.66 -19.64 -6.45
C ASN A 369 -11.96 -18.34 -6.03
N ALA A 370 -12.58 -17.56 -5.16
CA ALA A 370 -11.96 -16.34 -4.64
C ALA A 370 -10.69 -16.64 -3.83
N LYS A 371 -10.75 -17.67 -2.96
CA LYS A 371 -9.57 -18.09 -2.19
C LYS A 371 -8.47 -18.65 -3.09
N LEU A 372 -8.83 -19.44 -4.10
CA LEU A 372 -7.88 -19.98 -5.08
C LEU A 372 -7.19 -18.83 -5.84
N ALA A 373 -7.97 -17.90 -6.40
CA ALA A 373 -7.43 -16.75 -7.12
C ALA A 373 -6.54 -15.87 -6.22
N ALA A 374 -6.97 -15.59 -4.98
CA ALA A 374 -6.17 -14.84 -4.01
C ALA A 374 -4.82 -15.52 -3.73
N ASN A 375 -4.81 -16.82 -3.50
CA ASN A 375 -3.59 -17.59 -3.25
C ASN A 375 -2.61 -17.50 -4.43
N TRP A 376 -3.10 -17.52 -5.67
CA TRP A 376 -2.24 -17.44 -6.86
C TRP A 376 -1.75 -16.03 -7.13
N VAL A 377 -2.59 -15.01 -6.95
CA VAL A 377 -2.19 -13.61 -7.12
C VAL A 377 -1.17 -13.21 -6.07
N LEU A 378 -1.42 -13.55 -4.79
CA LEU A 378 -0.53 -13.21 -3.68
C LEU A 378 0.69 -14.14 -3.55
N GLY A 379 0.64 -15.32 -4.15
CA GLY A 379 1.72 -16.31 -4.14
C GLY A 379 2.53 -16.32 -5.43
N GLU A 380 2.16 -17.22 -6.36
CA GLU A 380 2.95 -17.50 -7.57
C GLU A 380 3.13 -16.27 -8.47
N LEU A 381 2.07 -15.49 -8.71
CA LEU A 381 2.17 -14.28 -9.52
C LEU A 381 3.05 -13.23 -8.84
N ALA A 382 2.83 -12.97 -7.55
CA ALA A 382 3.64 -12.01 -6.81
C ALA A 382 5.12 -12.42 -6.76
N ALA A 383 5.43 -13.70 -6.64
CA ALA A 383 6.80 -14.22 -6.68
C ALA A 383 7.46 -13.95 -8.05
N ALA A 384 6.74 -14.23 -9.15
CA ALA A 384 7.24 -13.98 -10.50
C ALA A 384 7.45 -12.49 -10.80
N LEU A 385 6.53 -11.62 -10.35
CA LEU A 385 6.67 -10.17 -10.47
C LEU A 385 7.90 -9.64 -9.71
N ASN A 386 8.12 -10.13 -8.48
CA ASN A 386 9.26 -9.74 -7.65
C ASN A 386 10.59 -10.20 -8.27
N GLU A 387 10.67 -11.43 -8.78
CA GLU A 387 11.85 -11.95 -9.44
C GLU A 387 12.19 -11.13 -10.71
N ALA A 388 11.18 -10.80 -11.50
CA ALA A 388 11.34 -9.98 -12.71
C ALA A 388 11.52 -8.48 -12.40
N THR A 389 11.29 -8.04 -11.15
CA THR A 389 11.34 -6.62 -10.74
C THR A 389 10.39 -5.76 -11.57
N VAL A 390 9.16 -6.25 -11.81
CA VAL A 390 8.11 -5.53 -12.55
C VAL A 390 6.84 -5.38 -11.73
N HIS A 391 6.06 -4.34 -12.02
CA HIS A 391 4.74 -4.14 -11.44
C HIS A 391 3.69 -5.02 -12.12
N ILE A 392 2.55 -5.23 -11.45
CA ILE A 392 1.49 -6.14 -11.92
C ILE A 392 0.87 -5.72 -13.25
N GLU A 393 0.86 -4.42 -13.57
CA GLU A 393 0.42 -3.89 -14.86
C GLU A 393 1.30 -4.34 -16.03
N ALA A 394 2.56 -4.66 -15.74
CA ALA A 394 3.52 -5.20 -16.70
C ALA A 394 3.65 -6.73 -16.61
N SER A 395 2.71 -7.41 -15.96
CA SER A 395 2.71 -8.86 -15.84
C SER A 395 2.71 -9.54 -17.21
N HIS A 396 3.56 -10.55 -17.37
CA HIS A 396 3.58 -11.39 -18.56
C HIS A 396 2.38 -12.34 -18.64
N VAL A 397 1.69 -12.57 -17.51
CA VAL A 397 0.47 -13.38 -17.43
C VAL A 397 -0.70 -12.44 -17.20
N SER A 398 -1.64 -12.40 -18.14
CA SER A 398 -2.87 -11.63 -18.00
C SER A 398 -3.83 -12.29 -17.01
N ALA A 399 -4.77 -11.52 -16.46
CA ALA A 399 -5.82 -12.04 -15.58
C ALA A 399 -6.66 -13.15 -16.25
N ALA A 400 -6.90 -13.05 -17.56
CA ALA A 400 -7.61 -14.08 -18.32
C ALA A 400 -6.81 -15.38 -18.44
N GLN A 401 -5.49 -15.31 -18.69
CA GLN A 401 -4.64 -16.50 -18.75
C GLN A 401 -4.53 -17.19 -17.36
N LEU A 402 -4.40 -16.38 -16.29
CA LEU A 402 -4.42 -16.92 -14.95
C LEU A 402 -5.76 -17.61 -14.65
N ALA A 403 -6.88 -16.98 -14.99
CA ALA A 403 -8.21 -17.56 -14.82
C ALA A 403 -8.37 -18.89 -15.57
N GLN A 404 -7.92 -18.97 -16.82
CA GLN A 404 -7.93 -20.20 -17.59
C GLN A 404 -7.14 -21.33 -16.89
N LEU A 405 -5.93 -21.00 -16.41
CA LEU A 405 -5.12 -21.96 -15.64
C LEU A 405 -5.85 -22.42 -14.38
N LEU A 406 -6.45 -21.50 -13.61
CA LEU A 406 -7.18 -21.80 -12.39
C LEU A 406 -8.45 -22.63 -12.65
N ALA A 407 -9.12 -22.41 -13.77
CA ALA A 407 -10.24 -23.24 -14.20
C ALA A 407 -9.80 -24.70 -14.38
N ARG A 408 -8.62 -24.96 -14.96
CA ARG A 408 -8.06 -26.32 -15.13
C ARG A 408 -7.59 -26.96 -13.82
N VAL A 409 -7.28 -26.15 -12.81
CA VAL A 409 -7.06 -26.65 -11.45
C VAL A 409 -8.39 -26.99 -10.78
N GLY A 410 -9.40 -26.11 -10.94
CA GLY A 410 -10.70 -26.26 -10.31
C GLY A 410 -11.51 -27.46 -10.87
N ASP A 411 -11.42 -27.74 -12.17
CA ASP A 411 -12.07 -28.88 -12.82
C ASP A 411 -11.29 -30.18 -12.70
N GLY A 412 -10.09 -30.15 -12.07
CA GLY A 412 -9.25 -31.33 -11.88
C GLY A 412 -8.50 -31.80 -13.13
N THR A 413 -8.48 -31.01 -14.20
CA THR A 413 -7.70 -31.31 -15.42
C THR A 413 -6.22 -31.44 -15.11
N ILE A 414 -5.69 -30.59 -14.21
CA ILE A 414 -4.32 -30.61 -13.73
C ILE A 414 -4.25 -30.47 -12.20
N SER A 415 -3.19 -31.02 -11.61
CA SER A 415 -2.93 -30.80 -10.18
C SER A 415 -2.30 -29.44 -9.91
N GLY A 416 -2.38 -28.93 -8.66
CA GLY A 416 -1.74 -27.68 -8.27
C GLY A 416 -0.23 -27.67 -8.49
N LYS A 417 0.46 -28.82 -8.43
CA LYS A 417 1.88 -28.92 -8.77
C LYS A 417 2.13 -28.70 -10.26
N ILE A 418 1.35 -29.35 -11.12
CA ILE A 418 1.44 -29.21 -12.58
C ILE A 418 1.07 -27.75 -12.98
N ALA A 419 0.11 -27.15 -12.29
CA ALA A 419 -0.29 -25.78 -12.55
C ALA A 419 0.86 -24.77 -12.38
N LYS A 420 1.79 -24.99 -11.44
CA LYS A 420 2.99 -24.15 -11.30
C LYS A 420 3.92 -24.26 -12.49
N ASP A 421 4.11 -25.47 -13.02
CA ASP A 421 4.93 -25.68 -14.23
C ASP A 421 4.27 -25.04 -15.46
N VAL A 422 2.94 -25.11 -15.56
CA VAL A 422 2.16 -24.46 -16.64
C VAL A 422 2.22 -22.95 -16.48
N PHE A 423 2.10 -22.40 -15.26
CA PHE A 423 2.24 -20.95 -15.00
C PHE A 423 3.61 -20.45 -15.45
N ALA A 424 4.68 -21.15 -15.11
CA ALA A 424 6.03 -20.76 -15.53
C ALA A 424 6.18 -20.75 -17.07
N ALA A 425 5.53 -21.68 -17.77
CA ALA A 425 5.51 -21.70 -19.24
C ALA A 425 4.68 -20.56 -19.83
N ILE A 426 3.53 -20.20 -19.24
CA ILE A 426 2.75 -19.02 -19.64
C ILE A 426 3.59 -17.75 -19.43
N TRP A 427 4.24 -17.63 -18.27
CA TRP A 427 5.12 -16.49 -17.96
C TRP A 427 6.26 -16.35 -18.96
N ALA A 428 6.81 -17.47 -19.44
CA ALA A 428 7.85 -17.51 -20.50
C ALA A 428 7.30 -17.22 -21.91
N GLY A 429 5.97 -17.07 -22.09
CA GLY A 429 5.36 -16.78 -23.36
C GLY A 429 5.16 -18.00 -24.28
N GLU A 430 5.14 -19.24 -23.74
CA GLU A 430 4.97 -20.47 -24.54
C GLU A 430 3.53 -20.68 -25.03
N GLY A 431 2.56 -19.91 -24.55
CA GLY A 431 1.17 -19.99 -24.96
C GLY A 431 0.18 -19.85 -23.79
N ASP A 432 -1.06 -20.25 -24.02
CA ASP A 432 -2.08 -20.33 -22.98
C ASP A 432 -2.09 -21.70 -22.25
N ALA A 433 -2.82 -21.79 -21.14
CA ALA A 433 -2.84 -22.98 -20.29
C ALA A 433 -3.26 -24.24 -21.07
N ASP A 434 -4.31 -24.18 -21.90
CA ASP A 434 -4.82 -25.32 -22.63
C ASP A 434 -3.85 -25.82 -23.69
N THR A 435 -3.22 -24.90 -24.42
CA THR A 435 -2.19 -25.23 -25.40
C THR A 435 -0.99 -25.92 -24.76
N ILE A 436 -0.50 -25.41 -23.62
CA ILE A 436 0.66 -25.98 -22.90
C ILE A 436 0.28 -27.35 -22.32
N ILE A 437 -0.90 -27.50 -21.70
CA ILE A 437 -1.37 -28.77 -21.13
C ILE A 437 -1.47 -29.83 -22.22
N ALA A 438 -2.03 -29.48 -23.39
CA ALA A 438 -2.17 -30.39 -24.52
C ALA A 438 -0.81 -30.77 -25.11
N ALA A 439 0.06 -29.79 -25.40
CA ALA A 439 1.37 -30.02 -26.01
C ALA A 439 2.31 -30.88 -25.13
N ARG A 440 2.23 -30.71 -23.80
CA ARG A 440 3.08 -31.43 -22.85
C ARG A 440 2.41 -32.69 -22.28
N GLY A 441 1.13 -32.98 -22.66
CA GLY A 441 0.39 -34.14 -22.18
C GLY A 441 0.18 -34.16 -20.66
N LEU A 442 -0.11 -33.00 -20.05
CA LEU A 442 -0.12 -32.79 -18.59
C LEU A 442 -1.48 -33.10 -17.93
N ARG A 443 -2.44 -33.61 -18.67
CA ARG A 443 -3.76 -33.93 -18.11
C ARG A 443 -3.65 -34.96 -17.00
N GLN A 444 -4.38 -34.73 -15.92
CA GLN A 444 -4.44 -35.63 -14.78
C GLN A 444 -5.11 -36.96 -15.17
N ILE A 445 -4.54 -38.06 -14.75
CA ILE A 445 -5.13 -39.38 -14.93
C ILE A 445 -6.24 -39.54 -13.89
N SER A 446 -7.49 -39.41 -14.32
CA SER A 446 -8.68 -39.62 -13.48
C SER A 446 -9.40 -40.96 -13.76
N ASP A 447 -8.92 -41.71 -14.76
CA ASP A 447 -9.44 -43.05 -15.04
C ASP A 447 -9.06 -44.04 -13.89
N SER A 448 -10.07 -44.42 -13.13
CA SER A 448 -9.93 -45.36 -12.02
C SER A 448 -9.35 -46.70 -12.44
N GLY A 449 -9.62 -47.15 -13.67
CA GLY A 449 -9.08 -48.42 -14.21
C GLY A 449 -7.57 -48.33 -14.48
N ALA A 450 -7.12 -47.21 -15.09
CA ALA A 450 -5.69 -46.96 -15.33
C ALA A 450 -4.91 -46.79 -14.02
N LEU A 451 -5.50 -46.07 -13.06
CA LEU A 451 -4.89 -45.90 -11.72
C LEU A 451 -4.82 -47.24 -10.95
N ALA A 452 -5.88 -48.04 -11.00
CA ALA A 452 -5.90 -49.35 -10.38
C ALA A 452 -4.85 -50.28 -10.97
N ALA A 453 -4.71 -50.35 -12.29
CA ALA A 453 -3.68 -51.13 -12.96
C ALA A 453 -2.26 -50.68 -12.59
N ALA A 454 -2.02 -49.38 -12.46
CA ALA A 454 -0.75 -48.83 -12.02
C ALA A 454 -0.42 -49.22 -10.56
N ILE A 455 -1.42 -49.16 -9.67
CA ILE A 455 -1.30 -49.57 -8.27
C ILE A 455 -1.02 -51.07 -8.19
N ASP A 456 -1.78 -51.92 -8.89
CA ASP A 456 -1.60 -53.37 -8.85
C ASP A 456 -0.19 -53.78 -9.32
N ALA A 457 0.33 -53.09 -10.35
CA ALA A 457 1.70 -53.31 -10.81
C ALA A 457 2.75 -52.91 -9.76
N ILE A 458 2.51 -51.84 -9.00
CA ILE A 458 3.41 -51.41 -7.91
C ILE A 458 3.35 -52.39 -6.73
N LEU A 459 2.16 -52.85 -6.34
CA LEU A 459 2.01 -53.83 -5.26
C LEU A 459 2.71 -55.13 -5.61
N ALA A 460 2.68 -55.55 -6.88
CA ALA A 460 3.40 -56.73 -7.35
C ALA A 460 4.93 -56.55 -7.35
N GLU A 461 5.42 -55.33 -7.59
CA GLU A 461 6.85 -54.99 -7.59
C GLU A 461 7.44 -54.93 -6.17
N PHE A 462 6.62 -54.58 -5.16
CA PHE A 462 7.05 -54.37 -3.78
C PHE A 462 6.33 -55.29 -2.77
N PRO A 463 6.40 -56.63 -2.94
CA PRO A 463 5.62 -57.59 -2.11
C PRO A 463 6.04 -57.59 -0.63
N LYS A 464 7.31 -57.29 -0.32
CA LYS A 464 7.80 -57.18 1.05
C LYS A 464 7.18 -56.01 1.80
N GLN A 465 7.20 -54.83 1.16
CA GLN A 465 6.60 -53.62 1.73
C GLN A 465 5.08 -53.74 1.89
N LEU A 466 4.43 -54.47 0.98
CA LEU A 466 2.99 -54.77 1.09
C LEU A 466 2.71 -55.66 2.32
N ALA A 467 3.55 -56.68 2.55
CA ALA A 467 3.44 -57.54 3.74
C ALA A 467 3.68 -56.75 5.04
N ASP A 468 4.72 -55.89 5.05
CA ASP A 468 5.04 -55.04 6.20
C ASP A 468 3.93 -54.01 6.49
N TYR A 469 3.28 -53.46 5.45
CA TYR A 469 2.12 -52.56 5.62
C TYR A 469 0.96 -53.32 6.28
N ARG A 470 0.63 -54.53 5.76
CA ARG A 470 -0.44 -55.37 6.31
C ARG A 470 -0.14 -55.83 7.73
N ALA A 471 1.13 -55.94 8.11
CA ALA A 471 1.58 -56.25 9.47
C ALA A 471 1.51 -55.04 10.44
N GLY A 472 0.96 -53.87 10.02
CA GLY A 472 0.72 -52.72 10.88
C GLY A 472 1.63 -51.50 10.65
N ASN A 473 2.53 -51.52 9.65
CA ASN A 473 3.39 -50.37 9.34
C ASN A 473 2.68 -49.38 8.40
N ASP A 474 1.88 -48.48 8.97
CA ASP A 474 1.10 -47.48 8.25
C ASP A 474 1.96 -46.45 7.47
N LYS A 475 3.22 -46.23 7.87
CA LYS A 475 4.15 -45.34 7.18
C LYS A 475 4.44 -45.74 5.74
N LEU A 476 4.25 -47.03 5.42
CA LEU A 476 4.44 -47.55 4.07
C LEU A 476 3.34 -47.10 3.09
N LEU A 477 2.20 -46.56 3.54
CA LEU A 477 1.23 -45.93 2.68
C LEU A 477 1.87 -44.78 1.88
N GLN A 478 2.67 -43.96 2.54
CA GLN A 478 3.38 -42.84 1.88
C GLN A 478 4.42 -43.32 0.86
N PHE A 479 5.07 -44.44 1.13
CA PHE A 479 5.96 -45.07 0.15
C PHE A 479 5.20 -45.47 -1.12
N PHE A 480 4.05 -46.17 -0.99
CA PHE A 480 3.24 -46.58 -2.13
C PHE A 480 2.66 -45.35 -2.89
N VAL A 481 2.22 -44.31 -2.19
CA VAL A 481 1.81 -43.05 -2.80
C VAL A 481 2.95 -42.45 -3.63
N GLY A 482 4.17 -42.44 -3.07
CA GLY A 482 5.36 -41.94 -3.76
C GLY A 482 5.70 -42.72 -5.02
N GLN A 483 5.63 -44.05 -4.97
CA GLN A 483 5.87 -44.92 -6.13
C GLN A 483 4.79 -44.72 -7.22
N ALA A 484 3.52 -44.64 -6.82
CA ALA A 484 2.43 -44.38 -7.75
C ALA A 484 2.51 -43.01 -8.43
N MET A 485 2.84 -41.97 -7.67
CA MET A 485 3.08 -40.64 -8.22
C MET A 485 4.26 -40.61 -9.19
N LYS A 486 5.35 -41.35 -8.87
CA LYS A 486 6.51 -41.46 -9.77
C LYS A 486 6.15 -42.17 -11.07
N ARG A 487 5.40 -43.28 -10.99
CA ARG A 487 5.00 -44.11 -12.15
C ARG A 487 4.02 -43.36 -13.05
N THR A 488 3.14 -42.55 -12.47
CA THR A 488 2.19 -41.70 -13.21
C THR A 488 2.77 -40.33 -13.57
N LYS A 489 4.08 -40.11 -13.41
CA LYS A 489 4.78 -38.85 -13.67
C LYS A 489 4.10 -37.65 -12.97
N GLY A 490 3.53 -37.86 -11.79
CA GLY A 490 2.82 -36.82 -11.06
C GLY A 490 1.39 -36.48 -11.56
N GLN A 491 0.88 -37.26 -12.52
CA GLN A 491 -0.43 -37.04 -13.14
C GLN A 491 -1.60 -37.72 -12.43
N ALA A 492 -1.34 -38.62 -11.45
CA ALA A 492 -2.41 -39.23 -10.68
C ALA A 492 -3.12 -38.22 -9.79
N ASN A 493 -4.48 -38.31 -9.72
CA ASN A 493 -5.23 -37.51 -8.73
C ASN A 493 -4.88 -38.04 -7.30
N PRO A 494 -4.30 -37.18 -6.41
CA PRO A 494 -3.85 -37.66 -5.10
C PRO A 494 -4.96 -38.21 -4.21
N GLN A 495 -6.18 -37.65 -4.30
CA GLN A 495 -7.32 -38.13 -3.50
C GLN A 495 -7.81 -39.49 -3.99
N GLN A 496 -8.01 -39.65 -5.29
CA GLN A 496 -8.40 -40.90 -5.89
C GLN A 496 -7.32 -41.96 -5.70
N LEU A 497 -6.05 -41.61 -5.86
CA LEU A 497 -4.92 -42.49 -5.65
C LEU A 497 -4.84 -42.99 -4.21
N ASN A 498 -5.01 -42.10 -3.22
CA ASN A 498 -5.03 -42.51 -1.81
C ASN A 498 -6.22 -43.44 -1.49
N ALA A 499 -7.40 -43.13 -2.04
CA ALA A 499 -8.58 -43.99 -1.84
C ALA A 499 -8.37 -45.41 -2.44
N LEU A 500 -7.93 -45.48 -3.69
CA LEU A 500 -7.65 -46.72 -4.40
C LEU A 500 -6.48 -47.52 -3.74
N LEU A 501 -5.43 -46.83 -3.29
CA LEU A 501 -4.34 -47.45 -2.56
C LEU A 501 -4.81 -48.08 -1.27
N ARG A 502 -5.63 -47.42 -0.47
CA ARG A 502 -6.18 -47.96 0.77
C ARG A 502 -7.06 -49.18 0.50
N GLU A 503 -7.87 -49.15 -0.53
CA GLU A 503 -8.71 -50.27 -0.97
C GLU A 503 -7.85 -51.48 -1.37
N ARG A 504 -6.80 -51.28 -2.20
CA ARG A 504 -5.96 -52.34 -2.75
C ARG A 504 -4.92 -52.88 -1.77
N LEU A 505 -4.42 -52.06 -0.86
CA LEU A 505 -3.51 -52.53 0.22
C LEU A 505 -4.22 -53.48 1.19
N GLY A 506 -5.55 -53.33 1.35
CA GLY A 506 -6.35 -54.11 2.28
C GLY A 506 -6.19 -53.67 3.75
N PRO A 507 -6.95 -54.29 4.67
CA PRO A 507 -6.88 -53.97 6.08
C PRO A 507 -5.51 -54.31 6.69
N MET A 508 -5.04 -53.44 7.59
CA MET A 508 -3.89 -53.75 8.46
C MET A 508 -4.31 -54.76 9.55
N ALA A 509 -3.39 -55.62 9.98
CA ALA A 509 -3.60 -56.45 11.14
C ALA A 509 -3.80 -55.53 12.37
N GLU A 510 -4.89 -55.79 13.11
CA GLU A 510 -5.08 -55.15 14.42
C GLU A 510 -3.96 -55.64 15.35
N GLY A 511 -3.10 -54.71 15.77
CA GLY A 511 -2.01 -54.98 16.69
C GLY A 511 -2.49 -55.02 18.14
#